data_7300feb4404d436732d6db3991315f84
#
_entry.id   7300feb4404d436732d6db3991315f84
#
_cell.length_a   1.000
_cell.length_b   1.000
_cell.length_c   1.000
_cell.angle_alpha   90.00
_cell.angle_beta   90.00
_cell.angle_gamma   90.00
#
_symmetry.space_group_name_H-M   'P 1'
#
loop_
_entity.id
_entity.type
_entity.pdbx_description
1 polymer ?
#
loop_
_entity_poly.entity_id
_entity_poly.type
_entity_poly.pdbx_seq_one_letter_code
_entity_poly.pdbx_strand_id
1 'polypeptide(L)'
;TQPQFFAEISGIDLAQPLKTVDRDAIAAAIDRYAVVVFHDQKLSDDQQIEFAGHFGPIHSSAQRARHRGIKHRLARDEIADISNLDGDSKVLDVDNRRRLDWLANRLWHTDAAFRAVPGALSMLYAHIVPPEGGNTEFADLRAAYDALPEATSETRSGCSARSTFAAALPT
;
A
#
# COMPACT_ATOMS: atom_id res chain seq x y z
N THR A 1 5.97 19.68 18.78
CA THR A 1 6.17 18.23 18.55
C THR A 1 5.45 17.86 17.26
N GLN A 2 6.16 17.45 16.23
CA GLN A 2 5.53 16.89 15.04
C GLN A 2 4.73 15.67 15.45
N PRO A 3 3.49 15.48 14.95
CA PRO A 3 2.72 14.28 15.22
C PRO A 3 3.50 13.07 14.71
N GLN A 4 3.48 11.97 15.48
CA GLN A 4 4.06 10.71 15.02
C GLN A 4 3.33 10.27 13.75
N PHE A 5 4.09 10.06 12.68
CA PHE A 5 3.58 9.67 11.36
C PHE A 5 3.65 8.14 11.11
N PHE A 6 4.20 7.37 12.04
CA PHE A 6 4.48 5.95 11.86
C PHE A 6 4.23 5.21 13.16
N ALA A 7 3.70 3.99 13.08
CA ALA A 7 3.57 3.09 14.22
C ALA A 7 3.83 1.63 13.83
N GLU A 8 4.37 0.87 14.77
CA GLU A 8 4.50 -0.58 14.68
C GLU A 8 3.42 -1.24 15.53
N ILE A 9 2.77 -2.26 14.98
CA ILE A 9 1.76 -3.06 15.67
C ILE A 9 2.32 -4.46 15.87
N SER A 10 2.31 -4.91 17.12
CA SER A 10 2.78 -6.25 17.52
C SER A 10 1.69 -7.04 18.24
N GLY A 11 1.90 -8.35 18.35
CA GLY A 11 1.00 -9.23 19.10
C GLY A 11 -0.26 -9.66 18.33
N ILE A 12 -0.33 -9.37 17.02
CA ILE A 12 -1.40 -9.80 16.12
C ILE A 12 -0.80 -10.66 15.02
N ASP A 13 -1.35 -11.85 14.80
CA ASP A 13 -1.08 -12.71 13.65
C ASP A 13 -2.16 -12.47 12.59
N LEU A 14 -1.78 -11.82 11.50
CA LEU A 14 -2.69 -11.46 10.42
C LEU A 14 -3.15 -12.67 9.59
N ALA A 15 -2.53 -13.83 9.77
CA ALA A 15 -2.95 -15.08 9.15
C ALA A 15 -4.15 -15.72 9.86
N GLN A 16 -4.54 -15.22 11.04
CA GLN A 16 -5.68 -15.69 11.82
C GLN A 16 -6.91 -14.80 11.59
N PRO A 17 -8.12 -15.31 11.81
CA PRO A 17 -9.33 -14.49 11.75
C PRO A 17 -9.23 -13.26 12.66
N LEU A 18 -9.41 -12.08 12.09
CA LEU A 18 -9.26 -10.82 12.80
C LEU A 18 -10.47 -10.55 13.69
N LYS A 19 -10.23 -10.37 14.98
CA LYS A 19 -11.28 -9.98 15.92
C LYS A 19 -11.71 -8.54 15.69
N THR A 20 -12.99 -8.25 15.94
CA THR A 20 -13.53 -6.88 15.77
C THR A 20 -12.76 -5.85 16.58
N VAL A 21 -12.36 -6.17 17.81
CA VAL A 21 -11.58 -5.25 18.66
C VAL A 21 -10.21 -4.93 18.06
N ASP A 22 -9.53 -5.92 17.48
CA ASP A 22 -8.21 -5.74 16.85
C ASP A 22 -8.35 -4.95 15.56
N ARG A 23 -9.38 -5.25 14.74
CA ARG A 23 -9.70 -4.47 13.53
C ARG A 23 -9.93 -2.99 13.87
N ASP A 24 -10.72 -2.69 14.87
CA ASP A 24 -11.06 -1.32 15.26
C ASP A 24 -9.82 -0.59 15.82
N ALA A 25 -8.96 -1.29 16.56
CA ALA A 25 -7.70 -0.76 17.05
C ALA A 25 -6.72 -0.46 15.90
N ILE A 26 -6.63 -1.35 14.90
CA ILE A 26 -5.82 -1.13 13.70
C ILE A 26 -6.34 0.07 12.91
N ALA A 27 -7.65 0.17 12.68
CA ALA A 27 -8.26 1.29 11.98
C ALA A 27 -7.96 2.62 12.69
N ALA A 28 -8.09 2.68 14.02
CA ALA A 28 -7.76 3.85 14.81
C ALA A 28 -6.26 4.20 14.75
N ALA A 29 -5.38 3.18 14.72
CA ALA A 29 -3.94 3.39 14.55
C ALA A 29 -3.62 3.98 13.16
N ILE A 30 -4.25 3.48 12.10
CA ILE A 30 -4.11 4.00 10.74
C ILE A 30 -4.58 5.46 10.68
N ASP A 31 -5.74 5.77 11.25
CA ASP A 31 -6.26 7.15 11.27
C ASP A 31 -5.30 8.11 12.00
N ARG A 32 -4.68 7.64 13.08
CA ARG A 32 -3.76 8.46 13.88
C ARG A 32 -2.39 8.61 13.23
N TYR A 33 -1.78 7.52 12.79
CA TYR A 33 -0.38 7.45 12.38
C TYR A 33 -0.16 7.44 10.87
N ALA A 34 -1.21 7.26 10.08
CA ALA A 34 -1.22 7.12 8.62
C ALA A 34 -0.48 5.87 8.09
N VAL A 35 0.65 5.50 8.67
CA VAL A 35 1.40 4.29 8.32
C VAL A 35 1.51 3.39 9.54
N VAL A 36 1.12 2.13 9.38
CA VAL A 36 1.29 1.10 10.38
C VAL A 36 2.04 -0.09 9.77
N VAL A 37 2.93 -0.69 10.54
CA VAL A 37 3.76 -1.81 10.11
C VAL A 37 3.54 -3.00 11.04
N PHE A 38 3.44 -4.16 10.45
CA PHE A 38 3.38 -5.45 11.14
C PHE A 38 4.62 -6.24 10.74
N HIS A 39 5.44 -6.62 11.70
CA HIS A 39 6.61 -7.45 11.48
C HIS A 39 6.25 -8.94 11.52
N ASP A 40 7.11 -9.76 10.93
CA ASP A 40 7.08 -11.23 11.03
C ASP A 40 5.77 -11.90 10.56
N GLN A 41 5.05 -11.25 9.66
CA GLN A 41 3.80 -11.80 9.12
C GLN A 41 4.09 -12.78 7.99
N LYS A 42 3.43 -13.94 8.02
CA LYS A 42 3.50 -14.95 6.95
C LYS A 42 2.10 -15.18 6.40
N LEU A 43 1.77 -14.49 5.33
CA LEU A 43 0.45 -14.52 4.70
C LEU A 43 0.50 -15.26 3.37
N SER A 44 -0.52 -16.10 3.12
CA SER A 44 -0.88 -16.46 1.76
C SER A 44 -1.59 -15.28 1.06
N ASP A 45 -1.68 -15.33 -0.26
CA ASP A 45 -2.42 -14.33 -1.04
C ASP A 45 -3.88 -14.21 -0.57
N ASP A 46 -4.52 -15.35 -0.24
CA ASP A 46 -5.90 -15.36 0.25
C ASP A 46 -6.04 -14.71 1.63
N GLN A 47 -5.11 -14.97 2.54
CA GLN A 47 -5.09 -14.34 3.88
C GLN A 47 -4.83 -12.84 3.78
N GLN A 48 -3.96 -12.39 2.86
CA GLN A 48 -3.75 -10.98 2.62
C GLN A 48 -5.03 -10.29 2.12
N ILE A 49 -5.76 -10.93 1.21
CA ILE A 49 -7.03 -10.43 0.68
C ILE A 49 -8.10 -10.40 1.77
N GLU A 50 -8.22 -11.48 2.55
CA GLU A 50 -9.17 -11.58 3.67
C GLU A 50 -8.92 -10.47 4.69
N PHE A 51 -7.67 -10.30 5.13
CA PHE A 51 -7.30 -9.24 6.05
C PHE A 51 -7.64 -7.85 5.50
N ALA A 52 -7.29 -7.56 4.25
CA ALA A 52 -7.62 -6.28 3.61
C ALA A 52 -9.14 -6.04 3.54
N GLY A 53 -9.92 -7.09 3.29
CA GLY A 53 -11.39 -7.04 3.22
C GLY A 53 -12.07 -6.57 4.49
N HIS A 54 -11.42 -6.68 5.66
CA HIS A 54 -11.95 -6.16 6.92
C HIS A 54 -12.07 -4.63 6.96
N PHE A 55 -11.35 -3.92 6.09
CA PHE A 55 -11.29 -2.45 6.05
C PHE A 55 -12.10 -1.84 4.89
N GLY A 56 -12.72 -2.67 4.06
CA GLY A 56 -13.60 -2.22 2.99
C GLY A 56 -13.52 -3.06 1.71
N PRO A 57 -14.27 -2.67 0.67
CA PRO A 57 -14.24 -3.36 -0.61
C PRO A 57 -12.85 -3.29 -1.25
N ILE A 58 -12.39 -4.43 -1.75
CA ILE A 58 -11.07 -4.52 -2.38
C ILE A 58 -11.18 -4.09 -3.84
N HIS A 59 -10.28 -3.21 -4.26
CA HIS A 59 -10.15 -2.85 -5.66
C HIS A 59 -9.35 -3.91 -6.41
N SER A 60 -9.84 -4.33 -7.57
CA SER A 60 -9.01 -5.12 -8.48
C SER A 60 -7.81 -4.33 -8.97
N SER A 61 -6.68 -5.00 -9.15
CA SER A 61 -5.46 -4.38 -9.62
C SER A 61 -5.62 -3.81 -11.03
N ALA A 62 -5.42 -2.50 -11.18
CA ALA A 62 -5.40 -1.84 -12.50
C ALA A 62 -4.26 -2.37 -13.40
N GLN A 63 -3.23 -2.96 -12.82
CA GLN A 63 -2.10 -3.54 -13.52
C GLN A 63 -2.52 -4.68 -14.45
N ARG A 64 -3.40 -5.57 -14.01
CA ARG A 64 -3.88 -6.68 -14.84
C ARG A 64 -4.66 -6.21 -16.06
N ALA A 65 -5.39 -5.12 -15.95
CA ALA A 65 -6.08 -4.52 -17.09
C ALA A 65 -5.11 -3.97 -18.13
N ARG A 66 -3.95 -3.44 -17.71
CA ARG A 66 -2.92 -2.89 -18.61
C ARG A 66 -2.11 -3.96 -19.32
N HIS A 67 -1.94 -5.13 -18.68
CA HIS A 67 -1.09 -6.22 -19.16
C HIS A 67 -1.91 -7.45 -19.52
N ARG A 68 -3.04 -7.26 -20.22
CA ARG A 68 -3.88 -8.37 -20.73
C ARG A 68 -3.05 -9.29 -21.63
N GLY A 69 -3.20 -10.60 -21.45
CA GLY A 69 -2.49 -11.61 -22.22
C GLY A 69 -1.07 -11.93 -21.75
N ILE A 70 -0.58 -11.29 -20.70
CA ILE A 70 0.69 -11.61 -20.07
C ILE A 70 0.43 -12.57 -18.89
N LYS A 71 1.26 -13.61 -18.77
CA LYS A 71 1.25 -14.49 -17.60
C LYS A 71 1.64 -13.71 -16.35
N HIS A 72 0.77 -13.72 -15.35
CA HIS A 72 1.03 -13.11 -14.06
C HIS A 72 1.59 -14.15 -13.08
N ARG A 73 2.52 -13.75 -12.23
CA ARG A 73 3.13 -14.60 -11.21
C ARG A 73 2.14 -14.92 -10.08
N LEU A 74 1.37 -13.91 -9.65
CA LEU A 74 0.30 -14.08 -8.67
C LEU A 74 -1.02 -14.37 -9.38
N ALA A 75 -1.79 -15.32 -8.86
CA ALA A 75 -3.04 -15.78 -9.50
C ALA A 75 -4.25 -14.90 -9.18
N ARG A 76 -4.12 -13.94 -8.24
CA ARG A 76 -5.22 -13.14 -7.69
C ARG A 76 -5.30 -11.77 -8.35
N ASP A 77 -6.51 -11.40 -8.80
CA ASP A 77 -6.75 -10.11 -9.47
C ASP A 77 -6.73 -8.91 -8.51
N GLU A 78 -6.91 -9.19 -7.23
CA GLU A 78 -6.93 -8.21 -6.16
C GLU A 78 -5.51 -7.74 -5.79
N ILE A 79 -4.48 -8.51 -6.13
CA ILE A 79 -3.10 -8.22 -5.75
C ILE A 79 -2.31 -7.71 -6.96
N ALA A 80 -1.66 -6.56 -6.79
CA ALA A 80 -0.67 -6.05 -7.73
C ALA A 80 0.71 -6.61 -7.39
N ASP A 81 1.35 -7.28 -8.35
CA ASP A 81 2.72 -7.77 -8.17
C ASP A 81 3.72 -6.65 -8.47
N ILE A 82 4.28 -6.06 -7.41
CA ILE A 82 5.31 -5.03 -7.51
C ILE A 82 6.67 -5.71 -7.45
N SER A 83 7.15 -6.17 -8.61
CA SER A 83 8.42 -6.88 -8.73
C SER A 83 9.07 -6.64 -10.08
N ASN A 84 10.36 -6.96 -10.18
CA ASN A 84 11.09 -7.03 -11.45
C ASN A 84 11.07 -8.44 -12.06
N LEU A 85 10.07 -9.26 -11.70
CA LEU A 85 9.95 -10.65 -12.15
C LEU A 85 8.85 -10.81 -13.20
N ASP A 86 9.03 -11.76 -14.11
CA ASP A 86 8.00 -12.20 -15.04
C ASP A 86 7.05 -13.24 -14.40
N GLY A 87 6.12 -13.78 -15.20
CA GLY A 87 5.17 -14.83 -14.77
C GLY A 87 5.80 -16.17 -14.42
N ASP A 88 7.06 -16.39 -14.75
CA ASP A 88 7.86 -17.58 -14.44
C ASP A 88 8.90 -17.29 -13.34
N SER A 89 8.77 -16.16 -12.66
CA SER A 89 9.68 -15.69 -11.59
C SER A 89 11.13 -15.45 -12.07
N LYS A 90 11.31 -15.14 -13.34
CA LYS A 90 12.60 -14.73 -13.90
C LYS A 90 12.69 -13.19 -13.93
N VAL A 91 13.91 -12.70 -13.75
CA VAL A 91 14.16 -11.25 -13.78
C VAL A 91 13.86 -10.70 -15.18
N LEU A 92 13.05 -9.66 -15.24
CA LEU A 92 12.71 -8.96 -16.48
C LEU A 92 13.92 -8.22 -17.06
N ASP A 93 14.06 -8.22 -18.37
CA ASP A 93 15.06 -7.44 -19.09
C ASP A 93 14.93 -5.93 -18.79
N VAL A 94 16.05 -5.21 -18.96
CA VAL A 94 16.13 -3.78 -18.59
C VAL A 94 15.18 -2.88 -19.40
N ASP A 95 14.87 -3.26 -20.63
CA ASP A 95 13.98 -2.58 -21.55
C ASP A 95 12.54 -3.11 -21.54
N ASN A 96 12.26 -4.09 -20.69
CA ASN A 96 10.91 -4.63 -20.57
C ASN A 96 9.93 -3.57 -20.11
N ARG A 97 8.82 -3.40 -20.83
CA ARG A 97 7.80 -2.37 -20.57
C ARG A 97 7.24 -2.43 -19.14
N ARG A 98 7.01 -3.63 -18.60
CA ARG A 98 6.55 -3.77 -17.21
C ARG A 98 7.56 -3.18 -16.23
N ARG A 99 8.86 -3.43 -16.44
CA ARG A 99 9.91 -2.87 -15.61
C ARG A 99 9.96 -1.35 -15.72
N LEU A 100 9.78 -0.80 -16.90
CA LEU A 100 9.74 0.65 -17.13
C LEU A 100 8.50 1.28 -16.47
N ASP A 101 7.33 0.63 -16.55
CA ASP A 101 6.11 1.09 -15.87
C ASP A 101 6.32 1.13 -14.34
N TRP A 102 7.08 0.20 -13.77
CA TRP A 102 7.42 0.19 -12.34
C TRP A 102 8.38 1.30 -11.91
N LEU A 103 9.16 1.85 -12.83
CA LEU A 103 10.01 3.00 -12.51
C LEU A 103 9.18 4.22 -12.11
N ALA A 104 7.93 4.33 -12.57
CA ALA A 104 7.02 5.40 -12.15
C ALA A 104 6.71 5.36 -10.64
N ASN A 105 6.74 4.17 -10.02
CA ASN A 105 6.54 4.03 -8.58
C ASN A 105 7.68 4.60 -7.72
N ARG A 106 8.81 4.97 -8.33
CA ARG A 106 9.88 5.71 -7.66
C ARG A 106 9.57 7.20 -7.47
N LEU A 107 8.57 7.70 -8.18
CA LEU A 107 8.10 9.08 -8.01
C LEU A 107 7.11 9.13 -6.83
N TRP A 108 7.13 10.24 -6.10
CA TRP A 108 6.14 10.48 -5.07
C TRP A 108 4.73 10.49 -5.67
N HIS A 109 3.85 9.65 -5.15
CA HIS A 109 2.48 9.50 -5.63
C HIS A 109 1.55 9.05 -4.51
N THR A 110 0.26 9.14 -4.77
CA THR A 110 -0.80 8.49 -3.98
C THR A 110 -1.45 7.40 -4.82
N ASP A 111 -1.67 6.24 -4.21
CA ASP A 111 -2.33 5.13 -4.87
C ASP A 111 -3.79 5.44 -5.16
N ALA A 112 -4.27 4.94 -6.30
CA ALA A 112 -5.66 5.02 -6.72
C ALA A 112 -6.27 6.44 -6.76
N ALA A 113 -5.47 7.51 -6.72
CA ALA A 113 -5.92 8.90 -6.79
C ALA A 113 -6.67 9.24 -8.10
N PHE A 114 -6.48 8.45 -9.15
CA PHE A 114 -7.16 8.58 -10.45
C PHE A 114 -8.58 7.98 -10.45
N ARG A 115 -9.03 7.32 -9.39
CA ARG A 115 -10.36 6.71 -9.30
C ARG A 115 -11.35 7.70 -8.75
N ALA A 116 -12.61 7.62 -9.23
CA ALA A 116 -13.72 8.43 -8.70
C ALA A 116 -13.96 8.15 -7.20
N VAL A 117 -13.78 6.90 -6.78
CA VAL A 117 -13.74 6.51 -5.37
C VAL A 117 -12.34 5.95 -5.10
N PRO A 118 -11.46 6.74 -4.47
CA PRO A 118 -10.12 6.28 -4.13
C PRO A 118 -10.17 5.20 -3.04
N GLY A 119 -9.09 4.41 -2.93
CA GLY A 119 -8.95 3.47 -1.82
C GLY A 119 -8.86 4.18 -0.48
N ALA A 120 -9.50 3.65 0.54
CA ALA A 120 -9.37 4.16 1.91
C ALA A 120 -7.97 3.92 2.47
N LEU A 121 -7.35 2.80 2.08
CA LEU A 121 -5.99 2.42 2.42
C LEU A 121 -5.35 1.57 1.32
N SER A 122 -4.03 1.49 1.32
CA SER A 122 -3.24 0.55 0.53
C SER A 122 -2.50 -0.39 1.47
N MET A 123 -2.38 -1.65 1.08
CA MET A 123 -1.65 -2.67 1.83
C MET A 123 -0.49 -3.19 0.98
N LEU A 124 0.71 -3.12 1.54
CA LEU A 124 1.91 -3.66 0.92
C LEU A 124 2.42 -4.84 1.74
N TYR A 125 2.61 -5.98 1.08
CA TYR A 125 3.21 -7.18 1.68
C TYR A 125 4.52 -7.52 0.97
N ALA A 126 5.62 -7.54 1.70
CA ALA A 126 6.94 -7.83 1.16
C ALA A 126 7.19 -9.35 1.17
N HIS A 127 7.15 -9.98 -0.01
CA HIS A 127 7.50 -11.40 -0.17
C HIS A 127 9.01 -11.63 -0.12
N ILE A 128 9.79 -10.67 -0.60
CA ILE A 128 11.26 -10.73 -0.63
C ILE A 128 11.78 -9.32 -0.33
N VAL A 129 12.67 -9.24 0.63
CA VAL A 129 13.38 -8.00 0.96
C VAL A 129 14.81 -8.12 0.42
N PRO A 130 15.27 -7.19 -0.44
CA PRO A 130 16.65 -7.23 -0.91
C PRO A 130 17.61 -6.92 0.26
N PRO A 131 18.83 -7.47 0.24
CA PRO A 131 19.81 -7.24 1.30
C PRO A 131 20.29 -5.78 1.36
N GLU A 132 20.19 -5.05 0.24
CA GLU A 132 20.57 -3.65 0.14
C GLU A 132 19.56 -2.88 -0.74
N GLY A 133 19.20 -1.68 -0.33
CA GLY A 133 18.30 -0.79 -1.07
C GLY A 133 16.85 -1.27 -1.07
N GLY A 134 16.05 -0.73 -2.00
CA GLY A 134 14.64 -1.08 -2.14
C GLY A 134 13.73 -0.51 -1.05
N ASN A 135 14.17 0.50 -0.32
CA ASN A 135 13.39 1.15 0.73
C ASN A 135 12.08 1.72 0.17
N THR A 136 11.01 1.56 0.96
CA THR A 136 9.76 2.27 0.72
C THR A 136 9.72 3.49 1.62
N GLU A 137 9.52 4.65 1.01
CA GLU A 137 9.46 5.93 1.71
C GLU A 137 8.03 6.46 1.70
N PHE A 138 7.64 7.13 2.78
CA PHE A 138 6.32 7.70 2.94
C PHE A 138 6.41 9.18 3.29
N ALA A 139 5.41 9.97 2.86
CA ALA A 139 5.27 11.38 3.22
C ALA A 139 3.87 11.63 3.79
N ASP A 140 3.79 12.36 4.89
CA ASP A 140 2.51 12.73 5.51
C ASP A 140 1.88 13.92 4.78
N LEU A 141 0.89 13.64 3.95
CA LEU A 141 0.14 14.68 3.24
C LEU A 141 -0.71 15.54 4.17
N ARG A 142 -1.06 15.07 5.36
CA ARG A 142 -1.79 15.87 6.37
C ARG A 142 -0.87 16.94 6.92
N ALA A 143 0.33 16.58 7.34
CA ALA A 143 1.34 17.53 7.78
C ALA A 143 1.75 18.52 6.67
N ALA A 144 1.85 18.02 5.43
CA ALA A 144 2.12 18.86 4.27
C ALA A 144 0.97 19.87 4.02
N TYR A 145 -0.28 19.45 4.18
CA TYR A 145 -1.45 20.31 4.05
C TYR A 145 -1.45 21.38 5.17
N ASP A 146 -1.21 20.98 6.41
CA ASP A 146 -1.17 21.90 7.57
C ASP A 146 -0.05 22.93 7.47
N ALA A 147 1.03 22.59 6.75
CA ALA A 147 2.15 23.51 6.50
C ALA A 147 1.91 24.50 5.33
N LEU A 148 0.79 24.39 4.63
CA LEU A 148 0.48 25.32 3.53
C LEU A 148 0.19 26.73 4.08
N PRO A 149 0.63 27.79 3.36
CA PRO A 149 0.20 29.16 3.68
C PRO A 149 -1.32 29.28 3.68
N GLU A 150 -1.88 30.07 4.63
CA GLU A 150 -3.33 30.24 4.83
C GLU A 150 -4.08 30.59 3.53
N ALA A 151 -3.55 31.50 2.72
CA ALA A 151 -4.12 31.88 1.43
C ALA A 151 -4.25 30.70 0.44
N THR A 152 -3.41 29.67 0.58
CA THR A 152 -3.46 28.46 -0.25
C THR A 152 -4.46 27.44 0.30
N SER A 153 -4.57 27.32 1.62
CA SER A 153 -5.50 26.40 2.28
C SER A 153 -6.96 26.81 2.09
N GLU A 154 -7.26 28.12 2.15
CA GLU A 154 -8.62 28.66 1.89
C GLU A 154 -9.12 28.32 0.48
N THR A 155 -8.26 28.39 -0.53
CA THR A 155 -8.62 28.05 -1.92
C THR A 155 -8.94 26.56 -2.11
N ARG A 156 -8.51 25.71 -1.18
CA ARG A 156 -8.66 24.24 -1.24
C ARG A 156 -9.60 23.66 -0.19
N SER A 157 -10.38 24.47 0.50
CA SER A 157 -11.30 24.07 1.57
C SER A 157 -12.37 23.02 1.16
N GLY A 158 -12.47 22.67 -0.13
CA GLY A 158 -13.30 21.57 -0.64
C GLY A 158 -12.52 20.27 -1.00
N CYS A 159 -11.21 20.24 -0.86
CA CYS A 159 -10.37 19.05 -1.18
C CYS A 159 -10.14 18.22 0.07
N SER A 160 -10.75 17.04 0.15
CA SER A 160 -10.44 16.03 1.15
C SER A 160 -9.40 15.05 0.58
N ALA A 161 -8.15 15.14 1.00
CA ALA A 161 -7.13 14.15 0.69
C ALA A 161 -6.93 13.24 1.90
N ARG A 162 -7.53 12.06 1.89
CA ARG A 162 -7.18 10.97 2.80
C ARG A 162 -6.49 9.89 1.98
N SER A 163 -5.19 9.77 2.12
CA SER A 163 -4.44 8.63 1.63
C SER A 163 -3.64 8.04 2.78
N THR A 164 -3.84 6.77 3.06
CA THR A 164 -3.25 6.07 4.19
C THR A 164 -2.64 4.77 3.70
N PHE A 165 -1.41 4.47 4.11
CA PHE A 165 -0.70 3.26 3.73
C PHE A 165 -0.52 2.34 4.93
N ALA A 166 -0.65 1.03 4.70
CA ALA A 166 -0.23 -0.01 5.62
C ALA A 166 0.75 -0.95 4.91
N ALA A 167 1.89 -1.24 5.54
CA ALA A 167 2.88 -2.15 5.00
C ALA A 167 3.17 -3.28 6.00
N ALA A 168 3.31 -4.51 5.52
CA ALA A 168 3.81 -5.65 6.27
C ALA A 168 5.17 -6.06 5.69
N LEU A 169 6.18 -6.17 6.54
CA LEU A 169 7.53 -6.57 6.16
C LEU A 169 7.83 -7.98 6.68
N PRO A 170 8.37 -8.89 5.86
CA PRO A 170 8.97 -10.13 6.37
C PRO A 170 10.32 -9.82 7.03
N THR A 171 10.69 -10.60 8.02
CA THR A 171 12.05 -10.64 8.61
C THR A 171 13.03 -11.37 7.75
#